data_b582d082b53a707662d7f6a37acb5209
#
_entry.id   b582d082b53a707662d7f6a37acb5209
#
_cell.length_a   1.000
_cell.length_b   1.000
_cell.length_c   1.000
_cell.angle_alpha   90.00
_cell.angle_beta   90.00
_cell.angle_gamma   90.00
#
_symmetry.space_group_name_H-M   'P 1'
#
loop_
_entity.id
_entity.type
_entity.pdbx_description
1 polymer ?
#
loop_
_entity_poly.entity_id
_entity_poly.type
_entity_poly.pdbx_seq_one_letter_code
_entity_poly.pdbx_strand_id
1 'polypeptide(L)'
;MFHRRFMVDMNMYKKMHPAQNENALEKASHNRGKHSHVDSSIGEIDVDMTQDDPPSDDEFLMCLPSTVKGFDMKNKEWRLLEVAFIQRVEWNDKAFEDLVIEPRTKSLIKAVVTNRVRSEEGADVIEGKGNGLFILLHGGPGTGKTLTAESVAEIAKRPLYKVTCGDLGTKAHDVEKYLETVSLLGKTWGCVVLLDEADVFLEQRSLANLERNALVSVFLRVLEYYDGILILTTNRVGTFDEAFKSRIQLNLRYTNLDRDQRLQIWTNFVKRLEEMEVSSQQISGSYGINAAEIRASLSALAGENLNGREIRNILSTARQLSSYEEKPLG
;
A
#
# COMPACT_ATOMS: atom_id res chain seq x y z
N MET A 1 -5.35 -1.24 18.90
CA MET A 1 -6.18 -0.44 17.98
C MET A 1 -5.61 -0.67 16.58
N PHE A 2 -6.37 -1.15 15.59
CA PHE A 2 -5.84 -1.38 14.24
C PHE A 2 -5.87 -0.05 13.51
N HIS A 3 -4.72 0.57 13.30
CA HIS A 3 -4.59 1.76 12.47
C HIS A 3 -4.84 1.36 11.00
N ARG A 4 -6.05 1.59 10.52
CA ARG A 4 -6.39 1.43 9.10
C ARG A 4 -6.20 2.77 8.40
N ARG A 5 -5.68 2.73 7.19
CA ARG A 5 -5.53 3.92 6.35
C ARG A 5 -6.72 4.02 5.41
N PHE A 6 -7.29 5.19 5.37
CA PHE A 6 -8.42 5.53 4.49
C PHE A 6 -8.03 6.71 3.62
N MET A 7 -8.55 6.72 2.40
CA MET A 7 -8.50 7.89 1.52
C MET A 7 -9.87 8.56 1.53
N VAL A 8 -9.92 9.83 1.91
CA VAL A 8 -11.14 10.65 1.89
C VAL A 8 -11.12 11.49 0.63
N ASP A 9 -11.98 11.15 -0.34
CA ASP A 9 -12.11 11.84 -1.62
C ASP A 9 -13.54 11.73 -2.11
N MET A 10 -14.32 12.77 -1.86
CA MET A 10 -15.73 12.81 -2.21
C MET A 10 -15.96 12.90 -3.73
N ASN A 11 -15.04 13.50 -4.47
CA ASN A 11 -15.13 13.60 -5.93
C ASN A 11 -14.95 12.21 -6.56
N MET A 12 -13.97 11.46 -6.08
CA MET A 12 -13.76 10.08 -6.53
C MET A 12 -14.92 9.17 -6.11
N TYR A 13 -15.46 9.33 -4.89
CA TYR A 13 -16.64 8.60 -4.47
C TYR A 13 -17.83 8.81 -5.43
N LYS A 14 -18.12 10.07 -5.76
CA LYS A 14 -19.20 10.44 -6.71
C LYS A 14 -18.96 9.85 -8.10
N LYS A 15 -17.72 9.89 -8.58
CA LYS A 15 -17.32 9.35 -9.89
C LYS A 15 -17.48 7.83 -9.97
N MET A 16 -17.20 7.13 -8.87
CA MET A 16 -17.36 5.66 -8.81
C MET A 16 -18.79 5.19 -8.56
N HIS A 17 -19.70 6.07 -8.10
CA HIS A 17 -21.11 5.75 -7.77
C HIS A 17 -22.09 6.72 -8.44
N PRO A 18 -22.14 6.80 -9.78
CA PRO A 18 -22.97 7.78 -10.49
C PRO A 18 -24.47 7.60 -10.20
N ALA A 19 -24.99 6.38 -10.16
CA ALA A 19 -26.42 6.10 -9.92
C ALA A 19 -26.92 6.52 -8.52
N GLN A 20 -26.05 6.57 -7.51
CA GLN A 20 -26.42 7.05 -6.18
C GLN A 20 -26.53 8.57 -6.13
N ASN A 21 -25.76 9.28 -6.98
CA ASN A 21 -25.79 10.73 -7.07
C ASN A 21 -27.03 11.24 -7.83
N GLU A 22 -27.47 10.58 -8.89
CA GLU A 22 -28.67 10.93 -9.61
C GLU A 22 -29.92 10.84 -8.70
N ASN A 23 -30.03 9.75 -7.94
CA ASN A 23 -31.09 9.56 -6.96
C ASN A 23 -31.06 10.59 -5.81
N ALA A 24 -29.87 11.08 -5.42
CA ALA A 24 -29.73 12.13 -4.40
C ALA A 24 -30.12 13.51 -4.94
N LEU A 25 -29.78 13.81 -6.20
CA LEU A 25 -30.16 15.03 -6.88
C LEU A 25 -31.66 15.09 -7.15
N GLU A 26 -32.29 13.99 -7.57
CA GLU A 26 -33.74 13.89 -7.75
C GLU A 26 -34.48 14.08 -6.42
N LYS A 27 -34.02 13.47 -5.33
CA LYS A 27 -34.60 13.69 -3.99
C LYS A 27 -34.42 15.14 -3.50
N ALA A 28 -33.29 15.77 -3.78
CA ALA A 28 -33.04 17.16 -3.44
C ALA A 28 -33.90 18.14 -4.26
N SER A 29 -34.14 17.83 -5.56
CA SER A 29 -35.02 18.62 -6.41
C SER A 29 -36.50 18.46 -6.03
N HIS A 30 -36.92 17.26 -5.60
CA HIS A 30 -38.30 17.00 -5.12
C HIS A 30 -38.61 17.72 -3.80
N ASN A 31 -37.60 17.87 -2.91
CA ASN A 31 -37.76 18.61 -1.65
C ASN A 31 -37.74 20.13 -1.84
N ARG A 32 -37.10 20.66 -2.89
CA ARG A 32 -37.11 22.10 -3.21
C ARG A 32 -38.48 22.58 -3.74
N GLY A 33 -39.32 21.69 -4.23
CA GLY A 33 -40.66 22.04 -4.75
C GLY A 33 -41.72 22.32 -3.68
N LYS A 34 -41.45 22.18 -2.38
CA LYS A 34 -42.42 22.36 -1.30
C LYS A 34 -42.22 23.61 -0.41
N HIS A 35 -41.13 24.35 -0.58
CA HIS A 35 -40.90 25.61 0.13
C HIS A 35 -40.50 26.70 -0.87
N SER A 36 -41.52 27.33 -1.49
CA SER A 36 -41.39 28.57 -2.20
C SER A 36 -41.38 29.74 -1.20
N HIS A 37 -40.39 30.61 -1.36
CA HIS A 37 -40.06 31.83 -0.61
C HIS A 37 -39.01 31.63 0.49
N VAL A 38 -37.76 31.47 0.06
CA VAL A 38 -36.61 32.00 0.80
C VAL A 38 -35.81 32.85 -0.17
N ASP A 39 -35.58 34.06 0.31
CA ASP A 39 -34.89 35.17 -0.31
C ASP A 39 -33.60 34.75 -1.04
N SER A 40 -33.45 35.12 -2.30
CA SER A 40 -32.33 34.80 -3.20
C SER A 40 -31.11 35.69 -2.96
N SER A 41 -30.82 36.07 -1.72
CA SER A 41 -29.70 36.92 -1.34
C SER A 41 -28.61 36.23 -0.48
N ILE A 42 -28.65 34.89 -0.37
CA ILE A 42 -27.46 34.18 0.14
C ILE A 42 -26.54 34.01 -1.07
N GLY A 43 -25.56 34.90 -1.19
CA GLY A 43 -24.49 34.77 -2.17
C GLY A 43 -23.87 33.36 -2.07
N GLU A 44 -23.70 32.72 -3.20
CA GLU A 44 -22.90 31.50 -3.29
C GLU A 44 -21.53 31.83 -2.68
N ILE A 45 -21.31 31.38 -1.44
CA ILE A 45 -19.98 31.40 -0.85
C ILE A 45 -19.22 30.32 -1.60
N ASP A 46 -18.50 30.73 -2.64
CA ASP A 46 -17.52 29.88 -3.34
C ASP A 46 -16.32 29.73 -2.39
N VAL A 47 -16.52 28.88 -1.37
CA VAL A 47 -15.46 28.54 -0.42
C VAL A 47 -14.54 27.59 -1.16
N ASP A 48 -13.36 28.09 -1.53
CA ASP A 48 -12.30 27.25 -2.08
C ASP A 48 -11.84 26.25 -1.01
N MET A 49 -12.47 25.07 -1.00
CA MET A 49 -12.18 23.97 -0.09
C MET A 49 -10.84 23.27 -0.39
N THR A 50 -10.07 23.78 -1.37
CA THR A 50 -8.73 23.30 -1.69
C THR A 50 -7.64 24.04 -0.89
N GLN A 51 -7.99 25.07 -0.14
CA GLN A 51 -7.03 25.79 0.72
C GLN A 51 -6.66 24.92 1.93
N ASP A 52 -5.37 24.95 2.28
CA ASP A 52 -4.83 24.23 3.44
C ASP A 52 -5.44 24.68 4.78
N ASP A 53 -6.06 25.85 4.82
CA ASP A 53 -6.74 26.43 5.97
C ASP A 53 -8.18 26.80 5.59
N PRO A 54 -9.14 25.88 5.72
CA PRO A 54 -10.54 26.21 5.51
C PRO A 54 -11.00 27.24 6.55
N PRO A 55 -11.98 28.12 6.20
CA PRO A 55 -12.49 29.13 7.12
C PRO A 55 -12.97 28.46 8.42
N SER A 56 -12.38 28.87 9.53
CA SER A 56 -12.67 28.36 10.87
C SER A 56 -13.88 29.07 11.51
N ASP A 57 -14.91 29.35 10.72
CA ASP A 57 -16.14 29.87 11.25
C ASP A 57 -16.88 28.78 12.01
N ASP A 58 -17.15 29.02 13.30
CA ASP A 58 -17.81 28.04 14.16
C ASP A 58 -19.20 27.66 13.60
N GLU A 59 -19.90 28.54 12.93
CA GLU A 59 -21.18 28.25 12.28
C GLU A 59 -21.01 27.28 11.11
N PHE A 60 -19.98 27.45 10.30
CA PHE A 60 -19.65 26.51 9.23
C PHE A 60 -19.26 25.12 9.77
N LEU A 61 -18.43 25.09 10.81
CA LEU A 61 -18.01 23.82 11.45
C LEU A 61 -19.21 23.06 12.04
N MET A 62 -20.20 23.77 12.61
CA MET A 62 -21.44 23.13 13.12
C MET A 62 -22.31 22.55 12.00
N CYS A 63 -22.19 23.03 10.78
CA CYS A 63 -22.95 22.53 9.62
C CYS A 63 -22.30 21.32 8.97
N LEU A 64 -21.05 20.98 9.31
CA LEU A 64 -20.36 19.85 8.74
C LEU A 64 -20.96 18.52 9.21
N PRO A 65 -21.06 17.51 8.32
CA PRO A 65 -21.56 16.20 8.71
C PRO A 65 -20.58 15.53 9.66
N SER A 66 -21.10 14.83 10.68
CA SER A 66 -20.29 14.05 11.63
C SER A 66 -19.64 12.81 10.99
N THR A 67 -20.02 12.47 9.77
CA THR A 67 -19.51 11.30 9.05
C THR A 67 -19.10 11.66 7.62
N VAL A 68 -18.08 10.98 7.11
CA VAL A 68 -17.57 11.16 5.75
C VAL A 68 -17.32 9.79 5.10
N LYS A 69 -17.43 9.72 3.77
CA LYS A 69 -17.04 8.53 3.02
C LYS A 69 -15.53 8.47 2.87
N GLY A 70 -14.93 7.35 3.31
CA GLY A 70 -13.52 7.04 3.12
C GLY A 70 -13.32 5.68 2.46
N PHE A 71 -12.36 5.61 1.55
CA PHE A 71 -11.97 4.37 0.89
C PHE A 71 -10.96 3.61 1.75
N ASP A 72 -11.32 2.40 2.20
CA ASP A 72 -10.42 1.51 2.95
C ASP A 72 -9.35 0.94 2.00
N MET A 73 -8.11 1.39 2.15
CA MET A 73 -6.99 0.98 1.30
C MET A 73 -6.68 -0.52 1.39
N LYS A 74 -7.05 -1.17 2.49
CA LYS A 74 -6.83 -2.60 2.71
C LYS A 74 -7.91 -3.47 2.09
N ASN A 75 -9.19 -3.11 2.34
CA ASN A 75 -10.33 -3.90 1.90
C ASN A 75 -10.87 -3.46 0.54
N LYS A 76 -10.39 -2.33 -0.01
CA LYS A 76 -10.77 -1.76 -1.32
C LYS A 76 -12.27 -1.45 -1.42
N GLU A 77 -12.85 -0.91 -0.38
CA GLU A 77 -14.26 -0.56 -0.31
C GLU A 77 -14.48 0.80 0.37
N TRP A 78 -15.55 1.48 -0.03
CA TRP A 78 -15.97 2.71 0.60
C TRP A 78 -16.71 2.44 1.90
N ARG A 79 -16.29 3.10 2.97
CA ARG A 79 -16.92 3.03 4.29
C ARG A 79 -17.33 4.40 4.79
N LEU A 80 -18.33 4.42 5.65
CA LEU A 80 -18.71 5.60 6.40
C LEU A 80 -17.78 5.71 7.62
N LEU A 81 -17.10 6.84 7.75
CA LEU A 81 -16.17 7.14 8.84
C LEU A 81 -16.74 8.22 9.72
N GLU A 82 -16.60 8.09 11.03
CA GLU A 82 -16.89 9.16 11.97
C GLU A 82 -15.71 10.13 12.04
N VAL A 83 -15.95 11.41 11.75
CA VAL A 83 -14.90 12.42 11.66
C VAL A 83 -14.12 12.55 12.96
N ALA A 84 -14.79 12.42 14.11
CA ALA A 84 -14.18 12.49 15.44
C ALA A 84 -13.05 11.48 15.68
N PHE A 85 -13.02 10.36 14.92
CA PHE A 85 -11.99 9.32 15.06
C PHE A 85 -10.94 9.36 13.95
N ILE A 86 -11.02 10.32 13.02
CA ILE A 86 -10.03 10.46 11.96
C ILE A 86 -8.77 11.12 12.54
N GLN A 87 -7.63 10.51 12.31
CA GLN A 87 -6.34 11.01 12.75
C GLN A 87 -5.40 11.13 11.54
N ARG A 88 -4.39 11.98 11.66
CA ARG A 88 -3.34 12.09 10.64
C ARG A 88 -2.58 10.77 10.53
N VAL A 89 -2.15 10.46 9.30
CA VAL A 89 -1.37 9.24 9.04
C VAL A 89 0.01 9.37 9.64
N GLU A 90 0.39 8.42 10.47
CA GLU A 90 1.76 8.24 10.94
C GLU A 90 2.50 7.29 9.99
N TRP A 91 3.61 7.79 9.43
CA TRP A 91 4.47 7.01 8.53
C TRP A 91 5.56 6.30 9.32
N ASN A 92 5.83 5.04 8.96
CA ASN A 92 6.85 4.25 9.62
C ASN A 92 8.18 4.32 8.85
N ASP A 93 8.94 5.38 9.05
CA ASP A 93 10.25 5.57 8.41
C ASP A 93 11.24 4.44 8.77
N LYS A 94 11.10 3.82 9.95
CA LYS A 94 11.95 2.69 10.38
C LYS A 94 11.72 1.42 9.56
N ALA A 95 10.53 1.25 8.94
CA ALA A 95 10.21 0.05 8.18
C ALA A 95 11.21 -0.21 7.05
N PHE A 96 11.69 0.84 6.40
CA PHE A 96 12.69 0.74 5.35
C PHE A 96 14.10 0.56 5.92
N GLU A 97 14.41 1.17 7.06
CA GLU A 97 15.70 1.02 7.72
C GLU A 97 15.92 -0.41 8.23
N ASP A 98 14.88 -1.04 8.77
CA ASP A 98 14.91 -2.41 9.28
C ASP A 98 14.89 -3.47 8.16
N LEU A 99 14.69 -3.06 6.90
CA LEU A 99 14.70 -3.97 5.76
C LEU A 99 16.08 -4.56 5.53
N VAL A 100 16.18 -5.89 5.56
CA VAL A 100 17.43 -6.63 5.40
C VAL A 100 17.63 -6.98 3.93
N ILE A 101 18.32 -6.10 3.21
CA ILE A 101 18.75 -6.27 1.81
C ILE A 101 20.14 -5.69 1.66
N GLU A 102 20.82 -5.99 0.56
CA GLU A 102 22.14 -5.44 0.27
C GLU A 102 22.15 -3.90 0.38
N PRO A 103 23.12 -3.28 1.10
CA PRO A 103 23.13 -1.83 1.32
C PRO A 103 23.10 -0.99 0.04
N ARG A 104 23.79 -1.46 -1.00
CA ARG A 104 23.81 -0.79 -2.31
C ARG A 104 22.43 -0.81 -2.97
N THR A 105 21.74 -1.93 -2.94
CA THR A 105 20.38 -2.09 -3.43
C THR A 105 19.41 -1.20 -2.65
N LYS A 106 19.56 -1.14 -1.34
CA LYS A 106 18.76 -0.27 -0.46
C LYS A 106 18.91 1.20 -0.81
N SER A 107 20.15 1.67 -1.00
CA SER A 107 20.46 3.04 -1.41
C SER A 107 19.90 3.37 -2.80
N LEU A 108 19.97 2.42 -3.73
CA LEU A 108 19.44 2.58 -5.09
C LEU A 108 17.91 2.73 -5.08
N ILE A 109 17.19 1.87 -4.35
CA ILE A 109 15.74 1.98 -4.20
C ILE A 109 15.37 3.36 -3.63
N LYS A 110 16.02 3.75 -2.53
CA LYS A 110 15.77 5.04 -1.88
C LYS A 110 15.99 6.22 -2.82
N ALA A 111 17.10 6.21 -3.57
CA ALA A 111 17.43 7.28 -4.52
C ALA A 111 16.39 7.40 -5.64
N VAL A 112 16.03 6.28 -6.27
CA VAL A 112 15.08 6.27 -7.40
C VAL A 112 13.68 6.69 -6.96
N VAL A 113 13.21 6.18 -5.81
CA VAL A 113 11.89 6.53 -5.25
C VAL A 113 11.84 8.00 -4.83
N THR A 114 12.88 8.50 -4.12
CA THR A 114 12.91 9.90 -3.67
C THR A 114 12.95 10.86 -4.86
N ASN A 115 13.73 10.54 -5.90
CA ASN A 115 13.79 11.36 -7.10
C ASN A 115 12.43 11.38 -7.83
N ARG A 116 11.75 10.22 -7.88
CA ARG A 116 10.41 10.16 -8.51
C ARG A 116 9.38 11.02 -7.76
N VAL A 117 9.33 10.92 -6.43
CA VAL A 117 8.43 11.74 -5.61
C VAL A 117 8.71 13.23 -5.80
N ARG A 118 9.98 13.65 -5.85
CA ARG A 118 10.35 15.05 -6.07
C ARG A 118 10.01 15.55 -7.47
N SER A 119 10.12 14.72 -8.49
CA SER A 119 9.75 15.11 -9.87
C SER A 119 8.25 15.28 -10.07
N GLU A 120 7.41 14.62 -9.26
CA GLU A 120 5.97 14.86 -9.24
C GLU A 120 5.59 16.19 -8.56
N GLU A 121 6.39 16.63 -7.58
CA GLU A 121 6.20 17.93 -6.90
C GLU A 121 6.72 19.12 -7.70
N GLY A 122 7.72 18.90 -8.58
CA GLY A 122 8.25 19.90 -9.50
C GLY A 122 7.66 19.69 -10.89
N ALA A 123 6.87 20.64 -11.38
CA ALA A 123 6.29 20.61 -12.73
C ALA A 123 7.39 20.39 -13.79
N ASP A 124 7.64 19.15 -14.12
CA ASP A 124 8.56 18.80 -15.19
C ASP A 124 7.87 19.02 -16.54
N VAL A 125 8.52 19.76 -17.41
CA VAL A 125 7.99 20.46 -18.61
C VAL A 125 7.62 19.51 -19.76
N ILE A 126 7.75 18.19 -19.61
CA ILE A 126 7.42 17.22 -20.65
C ILE A 126 6.25 16.34 -20.18
N GLU A 127 5.04 16.80 -20.46
CA GLU A 127 3.87 15.94 -20.49
C GLU A 127 4.06 14.87 -21.56
N GLY A 128 4.40 13.64 -21.15
CA GLY A 128 4.67 12.59 -22.11
C GLY A 128 4.65 11.19 -21.53
N LYS A 129 4.24 10.31 -22.36
CA LYS A 129 4.22 8.87 -22.33
C LYS A 129 5.44 8.27 -21.59
N GLY A 130 5.23 7.52 -20.53
CA GLY A 130 6.27 6.65 -19.95
C GLY A 130 7.05 7.18 -18.75
N ASN A 131 6.57 8.16 -18.00
CA ASN A 131 7.25 8.70 -16.82
C ASN A 131 7.06 7.84 -15.55
N GLY A 132 6.30 6.75 -15.58
CA GLY A 132 6.09 5.87 -14.43
C GLY A 132 7.39 5.20 -13.96
N LEU A 133 7.52 5.01 -12.65
CA LEU A 133 8.60 4.22 -12.05
C LEU A 133 8.16 2.77 -11.87
N PHE A 134 8.73 1.84 -12.65
CA PHE A 134 8.43 0.43 -12.57
C PHE A 134 9.57 -0.35 -11.92
N ILE A 135 9.27 -1.01 -10.81
CA ILE A 135 10.22 -1.82 -10.04
C ILE A 135 9.75 -3.27 -10.05
N LEU A 136 10.61 -4.19 -10.50
CA LEU A 136 10.36 -5.61 -10.43
C LEU A 136 11.20 -6.25 -9.32
N LEU A 137 10.52 -6.92 -8.38
CA LEU A 137 11.14 -7.68 -7.30
C LEU A 137 10.89 -9.17 -7.56
N HIS A 138 11.92 -9.94 -7.86
CA HIS A 138 11.77 -11.36 -8.18
C HIS A 138 12.69 -12.25 -7.35
N GLY A 139 12.26 -13.49 -7.06
CA GLY A 139 13.04 -14.44 -6.26
C GLY A 139 12.17 -15.36 -5.42
N GLY A 140 12.79 -16.20 -4.59
CA GLY A 140 12.12 -17.19 -3.77
C GLY A 140 11.05 -16.61 -2.83
N PRO A 141 10.09 -17.42 -2.35
CA PRO A 141 9.11 -17.00 -1.37
C PRO A 141 9.77 -16.64 -0.03
N GLY A 142 9.17 -15.72 0.71
CA GLY A 142 9.65 -15.34 2.04
C GLY A 142 10.97 -14.54 2.08
N THR A 143 11.49 -14.06 0.95
CA THR A 143 12.74 -13.29 0.85
C THR A 143 12.57 -11.77 1.09
N GLY A 144 11.35 -11.28 1.35
CA GLY A 144 11.11 -9.88 1.71
C GLY A 144 10.59 -8.99 0.57
N LYS A 145 10.24 -9.51 -0.62
CA LYS A 145 9.74 -8.72 -1.75
C LYS A 145 8.56 -7.82 -1.42
N THR A 146 7.48 -8.41 -0.90
CA THR A 146 6.26 -7.66 -0.50
C THR A 146 6.58 -6.66 0.61
N LEU A 147 7.43 -7.04 1.59
CA LEU A 147 7.87 -6.15 2.67
C LEU A 147 8.64 -4.94 2.12
N THR A 148 9.48 -5.13 1.09
CA THR A 148 10.17 -4.03 0.41
C THR A 148 9.19 -3.04 -0.21
N ALA A 149 8.16 -3.52 -0.90
CA ALA A 149 7.15 -2.66 -1.50
C ALA A 149 6.36 -1.87 -0.43
N GLU A 150 6.00 -2.52 0.67
CA GLU A 150 5.36 -1.86 1.82
C GLU A 150 6.27 -0.78 2.42
N SER A 151 7.56 -1.10 2.62
CA SER A 151 8.54 -0.16 3.15
C SER A 151 8.82 1.02 2.20
N VAL A 152 8.77 0.80 0.89
CA VAL A 152 8.88 1.87 -0.12
C VAL A 152 7.72 2.84 -0.01
N ALA A 153 6.49 2.38 0.19
CA ALA A 153 5.35 3.26 0.39
C ALA A 153 5.50 4.13 1.65
N GLU A 154 6.05 3.56 2.74
CA GLU A 154 6.32 4.30 3.98
C GLU A 154 7.35 5.42 3.77
N ILE A 155 8.51 5.15 3.15
CA ILE A 155 9.53 6.18 2.90
C ILE A 155 9.10 7.23 1.87
N ALA A 156 8.25 6.83 0.91
CA ALA A 156 7.66 7.74 -0.05
C ALA A 156 6.57 8.62 0.57
N LYS A 157 6.10 8.28 1.78
CA LYS A 157 4.93 8.88 2.44
C LYS A 157 3.70 8.89 1.54
N ARG A 158 3.50 7.78 0.83
CA ARG A 158 2.41 7.57 -0.12
C ARG A 158 1.57 6.36 0.29
N PRO A 159 0.25 6.40 0.11
CA PRO A 159 -0.59 5.24 0.39
C PRO A 159 -0.20 4.05 -0.49
N LEU A 160 -0.24 2.86 0.06
CA LEU A 160 -0.02 1.62 -0.68
C LEU A 160 -1.35 1.07 -1.18
N TYR A 161 -1.47 0.90 -2.50
CA TYR A 161 -2.59 0.19 -3.12
C TYR A 161 -2.12 -1.21 -3.56
N LYS A 162 -2.46 -2.21 -2.74
CA LYS A 162 -2.03 -3.60 -2.99
C LYS A 162 -3.06 -4.32 -3.86
N VAL A 163 -2.62 -4.89 -4.98
CA VAL A 163 -3.39 -5.72 -5.89
C VAL A 163 -2.82 -7.13 -5.87
N THR A 164 -3.67 -8.12 -5.75
CA THR A 164 -3.32 -9.55 -5.86
C THR A 164 -3.96 -10.16 -7.08
N CYS A 165 -3.42 -11.29 -7.57
CA CYS A 165 -4.04 -12.01 -8.70
C CYS A 165 -5.51 -12.39 -8.44
N GLY A 166 -5.90 -12.62 -7.18
CA GLY A 166 -7.28 -12.89 -6.79
C GLY A 166 -8.25 -11.74 -7.03
N ASP A 167 -7.75 -10.50 -7.03
CA ASP A 167 -8.56 -9.30 -7.27
C ASP A 167 -8.89 -9.09 -8.76
N LEU A 168 -8.10 -9.68 -9.66
CA LEU A 168 -8.10 -9.34 -11.08
C LEU A 168 -9.09 -10.16 -11.91
N GLY A 169 -9.55 -11.31 -11.42
CA GLY A 169 -10.39 -12.22 -12.22
C GLY A 169 -9.60 -12.91 -13.36
N THR A 170 -10.30 -13.61 -14.24
CA THR A 170 -9.69 -14.44 -15.29
C THR A 170 -9.94 -13.92 -16.71
N LYS A 171 -10.93 -13.05 -16.91
CA LYS A 171 -11.28 -12.52 -18.24
C LYS A 171 -10.50 -11.25 -18.55
N ALA A 172 -9.90 -11.17 -19.73
CA ALA A 172 -9.08 -10.03 -20.13
C ALA A 172 -9.80 -8.67 -20.03
N HIS A 173 -11.09 -8.60 -20.36
CA HIS A 173 -11.89 -7.40 -20.26
C HIS A 173 -12.07 -6.92 -18.81
N ASP A 174 -12.35 -7.84 -17.89
CA ASP A 174 -12.55 -7.50 -16.47
C ASP A 174 -11.22 -7.04 -15.85
N VAL A 175 -10.13 -7.70 -16.22
CA VAL A 175 -8.76 -7.32 -15.82
C VAL A 175 -8.41 -5.92 -16.33
N GLU A 176 -8.73 -5.61 -17.59
CA GLU A 176 -8.50 -4.29 -18.15
C GLU A 176 -9.21 -3.19 -17.36
N LYS A 177 -10.52 -3.35 -17.17
CA LYS A 177 -11.35 -2.38 -16.45
C LYS A 177 -10.86 -2.19 -15.00
N TYR A 178 -10.45 -3.28 -14.35
CA TYR A 178 -9.90 -3.20 -12.99
C TYR A 178 -8.56 -2.46 -12.95
N LEU A 179 -7.63 -2.78 -13.87
CA LEU A 179 -6.34 -2.11 -13.95
C LEU A 179 -6.46 -0.62 -14.33
N GLU A 180 -7.41 -0.25 -15.19
CA GLU A 180 -7.73 1.15 -15.48
C GLU A 180 -8.21 1.88 -14.22
N THR A 181 -9.06 1.23 -13.42
CA THR A 181 -9.50 1.77 -12.12
C THR A 181 -8.33 1.94 -11.17
N VAL A 182 -7.44 0.93 -11.05
CA VAL A 182 -6.22 1.00 -10.22
C VAL A 182 -5.31 2.13 -10.68
N SER A 183 -5.14 2.29 -11.99
CA SER A 183 -4.33 3.36 -12.58
C SER A 183 -4.90 4.74 -12.28
N LEU A 184 -6.21 4.89 -12.39
CA LEU A 184 -6.91 6.13 -12.04
C LEU A 184 -6.74 6.48 -10.56
N LEU A 185 -7.00 5.52 -9.66
CA LEU A 185 -6.83 5.71 -8.21
C LEU A 185 -5.37 5.98 -7.85
N GLY A 186 -4.45 5.21 -8.44
CA GLY A 186 -3.00 5.37 -8.23
C GLY A 186 -2.51 6.76 -8.60
N LYS A 187 -2.97 7.29 -9.75
CA LYS A 187 -2.63 8.64 -10.21
C LYS A 187 -3.30 9.72 -9.34
N THR A 188 -4.61 9.61 -9.09
CA THR A 188 -5.36 10.64 -8.36
C THR A 188 -4.90 10.77 -6.91
N TRP A 189 -4.60 9.65 -6.25
CA TRP A 189 -4.19 9.63 -4.85
C TRP A 189 -2.68 9.56 -4.64
N GLY A 190 -1.90 9.55 -5.73
CA GLY A 190 -0.44 9.43 -5.66
C GLY A 190 0.03 8.14 -4.98
N CYS A 191 -0.68 7.02 -5.16
CA CYS A 191 -0.37 5.78 -4.48
C CYS A 191 0.89 5.11 -5.03
N VAL A 192 1.59 4.38 -4.16
CA VAL A 192 2.45 3.29 -4.61
C VAL A 192 1.57 2.09 -4.89
N VAL A 193 1.50 1.65 -6.14
CA VAL A 193 0.73 0.46 -6.54
C VAL A 193 1.63 -0.76 -6.46
N LEU A 194 1.19 -1.78 -5.72
CA LEU A 194 1.85 -3.07 -5.63
C LEU A 194 1.01 -4.13 -6.31
N LEU A 195 1.53 -4.74 -7.36
CA LEU A 195 0.98 -5.98 -7.93
C LEU A 195 1.77 -7.15 -7.35
N ASP A 196 1.17 -7.81 -6.37
CA ASP A 196 1.77 -8.94 -5.67
C ASP A 196 1.47 -10.25 -6.42
N GLU A 197 2.49 -11.09 -6.59
CA GLU A 197 2.40 -12.35 -7.33
C GLU A 197 1.98 -12.17 -8.79
N ALA A 198 2.59 -11.21 -9.49
CA ALA A 198 2.27 -10.84 -10.87
C ALA A 198 2.71 -11.90 -11.93
N ASP A 199 2.90 -13.15 -11.52
CA ASP A 199 3.45 -14.24 -12.33
C ASP A 199 2.70 -14.43 -13.66
N VAL A 200 1.37 -14.30 -13.62
CA VAL A 200 0.49 -14.49 -14.78
C VAL A 200 0.76 -13.47 -15.89
N PHE A 201 1.10 -12.24 -15.52
CA PHE A 201 1.31 -11.13 -16.47
C PHE A 201 2.73 -11.08 -17.01
N LEU A 202 3.70 -11.60 -16.26
CA LEU A 202 5.12 -11.47 -16.58
C LEU A 202 5.66 -12.60 -17.48
N GLU A 203 4.89 -13.68 -17.64
CA GLU A 203 5.32 -14.84 -18.43
C GLU A 203 5.35 -14.53 -19.94
N GLN A 204 6.32 -15.11 -20.64
CA GLN A 204 6.43 -14.99 -22.08
C GLN A 204 5.15 -15.46 -22.79
N ARG A 205 4.74 -14.70 -23.78
CA ARG A 205 3.62 -15.05 -24.65
C ARG A 205 3.96 -16.31 -25.46
N SER A 206 2.98 -17.21 -25.57
CA SER A 206 3.11 -18.44 -26.35
C SER A 206 1.95 -18.58 -27.32
N LEU A 207 2.18 -19.19 -28.47
CA LEU A 207 1.12 -19.43 -29.46
C LEU A 207 0.03 -20.38 -28.95
N ALA A 208 0.31 -21.15 -27.91
CA ALA A 208 -0.62 -22.14 -27.37
C ALA A 208 -1.67 -21.55 -26.39
N ASN A 209 -1.50 -20.29 -25.90
CA ASN A 209 -2.37 -19.74 -24.88
C ASN A 209 -2.83 -18.31 -25.22
N LEU A 210 -3.86 -18.20 -26.06
CA LEU A 210 -4.39 -16.92 -26.53
C LEU A 210 -5.02 -16.06 -25.41
N GLU A 211 -5.71 -16.68 -24.44
CA GLU A 211 -6.32 -15.96 -23.33
C GLU A 211 -5.27 -15.27 -22.47
N ARG A 212 -4.19 -15.99 -22.18
CA ARG A 212 -3.08 -15.44 -21.42
C ARG A 212 -2.34 -14.35 -22.18
N ASN A 213 -2.13 -14.52 -23.48
CA ASN A 213 -1.54 -13.48 -24.31
C ASN A 213 -2.37 -12.21 -24.33
N ALA A 214 -3.70 -12.33 -24.30
CA ALA A 214 -4.60 -11.19 -24.16
C ALA A 214 -4.41 -10.46 -22.84
N LEU A 215 -4.32 -11.20 -21.71
CA LEU A 215 -4.03 -10.61 -20.39
C LEU A 215 -2.70 -9.86 -20.36
N VAL A 216 -1.63 -10.45 -20.88
CA VAL A 216 -0.31 -9.82 -20.98
C VAL A 216 -0.38 -8.55 -21.82
N SER A 217 -1.10 -8.57 -22.94
CA SER A 217 -1.23 -7.40 -23.84
C SER A 217 -2.03 -6.26 -23.18
N VAL A 218 -3.11 -6.58 -22.49
CA VAL A 218 -3.89 -5.62 -21.70
C VAL A 218 -3.00 -4.95 -20.65
N PHE A 219 -2.26 -5.77 -19.91
CA PHE A 219 -1.40 -5.26 -18.84
C PHE A 219 -0.29 -4.36 -19.40
N LEU A 220 0.38 -4.75 -20.49
CA LEU A 220 1.41 -3.93 -21.14
C LEU A 220 0.86 -2.59 -21.61
N ARG A 221 -0.39 -2.56 -22.13
CA ARG A 221 -1.05 -1.33 -22.54
C ARG A 221 -1.33 -0.41 -21.36
N VAL A 222 -1.86 -0.93 -20.26
CA VAL A 222 -2.12 -0.12 -19.05
C VAL A 222 -0.83 0.47 -18.50
N LEU A 223 0.26 -0.34 -18.45
CA LEU A 223 1.57 0.13 -18.01
C LEU A 223 2.12 1.28 -18.86
N GLU A 224 1.84 1.30 -20.15
CA GLU A 224 2.35 2.33 -21.06
C GLU A 224 1.88 3.74 -20.71
N TYR A 225 0.70 3.84 -20.07
CA TYR A 225 0.07 5.11 -19.70
C TYR A 225 0.07 5.38 -18.20
N TYR A 226 0.69 4.50 -17.40
CA TYR A 226 0.76 4.69 -15.95
C TYR A 226 1.94 5.57 -15.57
N ASP A 227 1.68 6.66 -14.85
CA ASP A 227 2.63 7.68 -14.46
C ASP A 227 3.11 7.56 -13.00
N GLY A 228 2.59 6.63 -12.21
CA GLY A 228 2.90 6.50 -10.79
C GLY A 228 4.08 5.58 -10.49
N ILE A 229 4.23 5.23 -9.22
CA ILE A 229 5.16 4.20 -8.76
C ILE A 229 4.44 2.85 -8.77
N LEU A 230 4.94 1.91 -9.56
CA LEU A 230 4.42 0.54 -9.65
C LEU A 230 5.50 -0.46 -9.26
N ILE A 231 5.18 -1.29 -8.29
CA ILE A 231 6.05 -2.37 -7.83
C ILE A 231 5.39 -3.70 -8.18
N LEU A 232 6.13 -4.54 -8.88
CA LEU A 232 5.71 -5.89 -9.27
C LEU A 232 6.49 -6.89 -8.43
N THR A 233 5.83 -7.89 -7.86
CA THR A 233 6.52 -9.01 -7.23
C THR A 233 6.23 -10.31 -7.96
N THR A 234 7.22 -11.20 -8.02
CA THR A 234 7.07 -12.54 -8.58
C THR A 234 7.95 -13.55 -7.84
N ASN A 235 7.44 -14.76 -7.68
CA ASN A 235 8.21 -15.86 -7.13
C ASN A 235 8.98 -16.62 -8.22
N ARG A 236 8.69 -16.34 -9.48
CA ARG A 236 9.39 -17.00 -10.61
C ARG A 236 10.74 -16.34 -10.87
N VAL A 237 11.74 -17.19 -11.03
CA VAL A 237 13.07 -16.82 -11.49
C VAL A 237 13.17 -17.37 -12.92
N GLY A 238 12.81 -16.56 -13.93
CA GLY A 238 12.76 -17.04 -15.29
C GLY A 238 12.81 -15.92 -16.33
N THR A 239 12.58 -16.28 -17.57
CA THR A 239 12.51 -15.36 -18.70
C THR A 239 11.18 -14.62 -18.68
N PHE A 240 11.24 -13.31 -18.45
CA PHE A 240 10.10 -12.41 -18.58
C PHE A 240 9.95 -12.00 -20.05
N ASP A 241 8.72 -11.68 -20.43
CA ASP A 241 8.44 -11.11 -21.76
C ASP A 241 9.31 -9.85 -21.98
N GLU A 242 9.94 -9.74 -23.15
CA GLU A 242 10.89 -8.66 -23.45
C GLU A 242 10.24 -7.27 -23.41
N ALA A 243 8.95 -7.19 -23.73
CA ALA A 243 8.19 -5.94 -23.64
C ALA A 243 8.09 -5.42 -22.21
N PHE A 244 8.12 -6.30 -21.20
CA PHE A 244 8.22 -5.89 -19.80
C PHE A 244 9.61 -5.38 -19.45
N LYS A 245 10.65 -6.10 -19.90
CA LYS A 245 12.04 -5.73 -19.59
C LYS A 245 12.36 -4.31 -20.04
N SER A 246 11.82 -3.87 -21.18
CA SER A 246 12.04 -2.53 -21.71
C SER A 246 11.38 -1.41 -20.89
N ARG A 247 10.37 -1.74 -20.07
CA ARG A 247 9.62 -0.76 -19.24
C ARG A 247 10.07 -0.73 -17.78
N ILE A 248 10.76 -1.78 -17.31
CA ILE A 248 11.23 -1.89 -15.94
C ILE A 248 12.53 -1.11 -15.78
N GLN A 249 12.50 -0.05 -14.95
CA GLN A 249 13.71 0.75 -14.65
C GLN A 249 14.57 0.06 -13.59
N LEU A 250 13.97 -0.68 -12.66
CA LEU A 250 14.70 -1.34 -11.59
C LEU A 250 14.26 -2.80 -11.45
N ASN A 251 15.17 -3.72 -11.77
CA ASN A 251 14.95 -5.15 -11.65
C ASN A 251 15.85 -5.71 -10.54
N LEU A 252 15.24 -6.18 -9.44
CA LEU A 252 15.93 -6.63 -8.24
C LEU A 252 15.69 -8.11 -7.99
N ARG A 253 16.79 -8.86 -7.95
CA ARG A 253 16.76 -10.28 -7.62
C ARG A 253 16.93 -10.50 -6.13
N TYR A 254 15.99 -11.19 -5.52
CA TYR A 254 16.04 -11.64 -4.13
C TYR A 254 16.53 -13.08 -4.10
N THR A 255 17.71 -13.28 -3.52
CA THR A 255 18.29 -14.62 -3.24
C THR A 255 17.77 -15.14 -1.92
N ASN A 256 17.99 -16.42 -1.66
CA ASN A 256 17.78 -16.97 -0.33
C ASN A 256 18.64 -16.22 0.67
N LEU A 257 18.13 -16.08 1.89
CA LEU A 257 18.82 -15.38 2.96
C LEU A 257 20.11 -16.13 3.34
N ASP A 258 21.21 -15.39 3.44
CA ASP A 258 22.42 -15.91 4.05
C ASP A 258 22.35 -15.89 5.58
N ARG A 259 23.37 -16.41 6.27
CA ARG A 259 23.41 -16.50 7.73
C ARG A 259 23.37 -15.11 8.38
N ASP A 260 24.09 -14.15 7.82
CA ASP A 260 24.22 -12.80 8.38
C ASP A 260 22.90 -12.04 8.22
N GLN A 261 22.23 -12.20 7.07
CA GLN A 261 20.90 -11.66 6.84
C GLN A 261 19.87 -12.25 7.80
N ARG A 262 19.89 -13.56 8.03
CA ARG A 262 19.01 -14.21 9.02
C ARG A 262 19.28 -13.68 10.43
N LEU A 263 20.56 -13.57 10.81
CA LEU A 263 20.95 -13.01 12.10
C LEU A 263 20.39 -11.57 12.28
N GLN A 264 20.52 -10.74 11.25
CA GLN A 264 20.00 -9.39 11.28
C GLN A 264 18.46 -9.36 11.39
N ILE A 265 17.76 -10.24 10.65
CA ILE A 265 16.30 -10.35 10.75
C ILE A 265 15.87 -10.75 12.15
N TRP A 266 16.49 -11.78 12.74
CA TRP A 266 16.24 -12.19 14.11
C TRP A 266 16.47 -11.04 15.10
N THR A 267 17.59 -10.33 14.96
CA THR A 267 17.94 -9.17 15.81
C THR A 267 16.90 -8.06 15.72
N ASN A 268 16.44 -7.73 14.50
CA ASN A 268 15.41 -6.73 14.28
C ASN A 268 14.08 -7.13 14.93
N PHE A 269 13.70 -8.41 14.86
CA PHE A 269 12.49 -8.90 15.52
C PHE A 269 12.57 -8.85 17.04
N VAL A 270 13.71 -9.27 17.63
CA VAL A 270 13.91 -9.21 19.09
C VAL A 270 13.85 -7.77 19.58
N LYS A 271 14.55 -6.84 18.90
CA LYS A 271 14.48 -5.41 19.20
C LYS A 271 13.06 -4.87 19.17
N ARG A 272 12.30 -5.24 18.15
CA ARG A 272 10.88 -4.83 18.03
C ARG A 272 10.01 -5.41 19.14
N LEU A 273 10.28 -6.63 19.58
CA LEU A 273 9.58 -7.24 20.72
C LEU A 273 9.85 -6.48 22.01
N GLU A 274 11.12 -6.10 22.26
CA GLU A 274 11.51 -5.28 23.41
C GLU A 274 10.82 -3.90 23.40
N GLU A 275 10.79 -3.23 22.24
CA GLU A 275 10.11 -1.93 22.08
C GLU A 275 8.60 -2.06 22.38
N MET A 276 7.97 -3.16 21.96
CA MET A 276 6.55 -3.45 22.24
C MET A 276 6.31 -3.72 23.72
N GLU A 277 7.20 -4.43 24.40
CA GLU A 277 7.09 -4.72 25.83
C GLU A 277 7.15 -3.45 26.67
N VAL A 278 8.10 -2.57 26.39
CA VAL A 278 8.19 -1.25 27.05
C VAL A 278 6.90 -0.45 26.87
N SER A 279 6.28 -0.53 25.70
CA SER A 279 5.01 0.16 25.41
C SER A 279 3.80 -0.51 26.07
N SER A 280 3.85 -1.81 26.35
CA SER A 280 2.73 -2.60 26.88
C SER A 280 2.77 -2.81 28.40
N GLN A 281 3.84 -2.42 29.09
CA GLN A 281 3.92 -2.47 30.57
C GLN A 281 2.82 -1.65 31.29
N GLN A 282 2.05 -0.84 30.54
CA GLN A 282 0.86 -0.15 31.04
C GLN A 282 -0.43 -1.00 30.96
N ILE A 283 -0.40 -2.20 30.37
CA ILE A 283 -1.58 -3.07 30.22
C ILE A 283 -1.30 -4.38 30.93
N SER A 284 -1.96 -4.61 32.05
CA SER A 284 -1.89 -5.83 32.84
C SER A 284 -2.09 -7.09 32.00
N GLY A 285 -1.12 -8.02 32.00
CA GLY A 285 -1.28 -9.37 31.43
C GLY A 285 -0.24 -9.84 30.43
N SER A 286 0.86 -9.09 30.18
CA SER A 286 1.96 -9.57 29.33
C SER A 286 3.00 -10.32 30.19
N TYR A 287 3.18 -11.60 29.91
CA TYR A 287 4.30 -12.40 30.46
C TYR A 287 5.56 -11.99 29.74
N GLY A 288 6.42 -11.23 30.33
CA GLY A 288 7.63 -10.59 29.78
C GLY A 288 8.44 -11.38 28.73
N ILE A 289 9.48 -10.76 28.20
CA ILE A 289 10.39 -11.35 27.23
C ILE A 289 11.76 -11.49 27.88
N ASN A 290 12.33 -12.69 27.87
CA ASN A 290 13.72 -12.91 28.26
C ASN A 290 14.67 -12.61 27.09
N ALA A 291 14.80 -11.33 26.74
CA ALA A 291 15.58 -10.89 25.59
C ALA A 291 17.06 -11.32 25.68
N ALA A 292 17.61 -11.48 26.88
CA ALA A 292 18.99 -11.91 27.07
C ALA A 292 19.17 -13.37 26.62
N GLU A 293 18.26 -14.27 26.94
CA GLU A 293 18.28 -15.66 26.54
C GLU A 293 18.11 -15.82 25.02
N ILE A 294 17.13 -15.10 24.44
CA ILE A 294 16.92 -15.08 23.01
C ILE A 294 18.17 -14.57 22.30
N ARG A 295 18.78 -13.49 22.77
CA ARG A 295 20.02 -12.94 22.17
C ARG A 295 21.19 -13.92 22.24
N ALA A 296 21.34 -14.69 23.30
CA ALA A 296 22.35 -15.71 23.40
C ALA A 296 22.17 -16.83 22.35
N SER A 297 20.92 -17.13 21.98
CA SER A 297 20.56 -18.16 21.01
C SER A 297 20.55 -17.67 19.55
N LEU A 298 20.67 -16.36 19.28
CA LEU A 298 20.53 -15.79 17.92
C LEU A 298 21.54 -16.39 16.92
N SER A 299 22.76 -16.68 17.34
CA SER A 299 23.78 -17.26 16.45
C SER A 299 23.43 -18.69 16.02
N ALA A 300 22.81 -19.47 16.90
CA ALA A 300 22.31 -20.81 16.60
C ALA A 300 21.08 -20.74 15.67
N LEU A 301 20.11 -19.89 16.01
CA LEU A 301 18.91 -19.67 15.20
C LEU A 301 19.22 -19.17 13.78
N ALA A 302 20.23 -18.32 13.61
CA ALA A 302 20.69 -17.86 12.30
C ALA A 302 21.36 -18.96 11.48
N GLY A 303 21.84 -20.03 12.12
CA GLY A 303 22.37 -21.24 11.45
C GLY A 303 21.32 -22.03 10.70
N GLU A 304 20.07 -22.00 11.19
CA GLU A 304 18.95 -22.71 10.56
C GLU A 304 18.60 -22.10 9.19
N ASN A 305 18.34 -22.95 8.21
CA ASN A 305 18.03 -22.49 6.85
C ASN A 305 16.56 -22.07 6.73
N LEU A 306 16.24 -20.89 7.27
CA LEU A 306 14.91 -20.32 7.34
C LEU A 306 14.79 -19.08 6.45
N ASN A 307 13.62 -18.89 5.84
CA ASN A 307 13.27 -17.65 5.17
C ASN A 307 12.60 -16.64 6.14
N GLY A 308 12.46 -15.37 5.73
CA GLY A 308 11.93 -14.33 6.60
C GLY A 308 10.48 -14.56 7.07
N ARG A 309 9.65 -15.27 6.27
CA ARG A 309 8.29 -15.64 6.66
C ARG A 309 8.29 -16.73 7.74
N GLU A 310 9.16 -17.71 7.61
CA GLU A 310 9.34 -18.78 8.59
C GLU A 310 9.84 -18.23 9.92
N ILE A 311 10.85 -17.36 9.92
CA ILE A 311 11.34 -16.67 11.11
C ILE A 311 10.19 -15.92 11.83
N ARG A 312 9.40 -15.15 11.10
CA ARG A 312 8.25 -14.44 11.64
C ARG A 312 7.21 -15.40 12.25
N ASN A 313 6.91 -16.50 11.57
CA ASN A 313 5.94 -17.49 12.03
C ASN A 313 6.42 -18.18 13.32
N ILE A 314 7.69 -18.58 13.38
CA ILE A 314 8.29 -19.15 14.58
C ILE A 314 8.15 -18.22 15.77
N LEU A 315 8.51 -16.94 15.62
CA LEU A 315 8.36 -15.95 16.68
C LEU A 315 6.90 -15.74 17.10
N SER A 316 5.99 -15.69 16.14
CA SER A 316 4.56 -15.54 16.44
C SER A 316 4.02 -16.73 17.22
N THR A 317 4.39 -17.94 16.82
CA THR A 317 3.99 -19.19 17.50
C THR A 317 4.61 -19.29 18.89
N ALA A 318 5.90 -18.97 19.04
CA ALA A 318 6.58 -18.96 20.32
C ALA A 318 5.93 -17.98 21.31
N ARG A 319 5.54 -16.79 20.87
CA ARG A 319 4.79 -15.83 21.69
C ARG A 319 3.43 -16.37 22.15
N GLN A 320 2.70 -17.04 21.26
CA GLN A 320 1.42 -17.64 21.61
C GLN A 320 1.60 -18.75 22.63
N LEU A 321 2.63 -19.57 22.49
CA LEU A 321 2.95 -20.63 23.44
C LEU A 321 3.34 -20.07 24.81
N SER A 322 4.25 -19.08 24.83
CA SER A 322 4.66 -18.37 26.04
C SER A 322 3.45 -17.77 26.79
N SER A 323 2.53 -17.14 26.05
CA SER A 323 1.30 -16.59 26.62
C SER A 323 0.36 -17.68 27.17
N TYR A 324 0.28 -18.84 26.52
CA TYR A 324 -0.54 -19.96 26.96
C TYR A 324 0.04 -20.65 28.21
N GLU A 325 1.36 -20.80 28.27
CA GLU A 325 2.05 -21.41 29.40
C GLU A 325 2.27 -20.45 30.57
N GLU A 326 1.89 -19.18 30.43
CA GLU A 326 2.09 -18.12 31.44
C GLU A 326 3.58 -17.94 31.82
N LYS A 327 4.48 -18.11 30.86
CA LYS A 327 5.93 -17.98 31.03
C LYS A 327 6.49 -16.88 30.13
N PRO A 328 7.62 -16.25 30.52
CA PRO A 328 8.31 -15.32 29.65
C PRO A 328 8.78 -16.03 28.36
N LEU A 329 8.78 -15.31 27.25
CA LEU A 329 9.35 -15.78 26.00
C LEU A 329 10.89 -15.81 26.14
N GLY A 330 11.49 -16.97 26.09
CA GLY A 330 12.92 -17.21 26.17
C GLY A 330 13.42 -18.11 25.04
#